data_786923e7570f716b129cfacc1177048c
#
_entry.id   786923e7570f716b129cfacc1177048c
#
_cell.length_a   1.000
_cell.length_b   1.000
_cell.length_c   1.000
_cell.angle_alpha   90.00
_cell.angle_beta   90.00
_cell.angle_gamma   90.00
#
_symmetry.space_group_name_H-M   'P 1'
#
loop_
_entity.id
_entity.type
_entity.pdbx_description
1 polymer ?
#
loop_
_entity_poly.entity_id
_entity_poly.type
_entity_poly.pdbx_seq_one_letter_code
_entity_poly.pdbx_strand_id
1 'polypeptide(L)'
;MKIQLLFLASVIVLISCSSKPENSSDNFEPENELALDVKNETKRSWDSYKKYAWGHDVLMPISKSAKDWYEKPLYISPIDAYSTLFIMGFDEETAEIEAYVIDSLDFNVDIDAKIFEVNIRILGGLISMYELSGNEKILEKAVDFADRMLPAFNSPTGIPYYWVNLKSGETKGAQVNVAEAASYTFEMGILSYYTQDPKYYQAGKKATLAIYERRSEIGLIGDVIDVETGEWKSTQSHICAGVDSYYEYLYKSYLMFGDPELKKIWDESIVLIHKYLSETHNDMLWYGRADMHSGEMVSSVVTLYDAFFPAILAVSGDIDRAKEVQATWDWLWNKFNLEPMIYDYKKGEPNYPVYDLNPEIMESAYYIFRITGDSTYYNMNKQYWSDIKEFCRNDVAFTSVENVETMEKRDYMP
;
A
#
# COMPACT_ATOMS: atom_id res chain seq x y z
N MET A 1 -45.95 50.43 22.02
CA MET A 1 -44.81 50.61 21.14
C MET A 1 -44.50 49.25 20.50
N LYS A 2 -44.98 49.03 19.25
CA LYS A 2 -44.88 47.76 18.54
C LYS A 2 -43.63 47.82 17.68
N ILE A 3 -42.69 46.90 17.91
CA ILE A 3 -41.50 46.69 17.05
C ILE A 3 -41.86 45.59 16.06
N GLN A 4 -41.95 45.95 14.79
CA GLN A 4 -42.09 45.01 13.68
C GLN A 4 -40.72 44.38 13.36
N LEU A 5 -40.61 43.08 13.47
CA LEU A 5 -39.50 42.33 12.91
C LEU A 5 -39.78 42.04 11.42
N LEU A 6 -38.95 42.60 10.55
CA LEU A 6 -38.89 42.22 9.15
C LEU A 6 -38.13 40.90 9.02
N PHE A 7 -38.81 39.84 8.56
CA PHE A 7 -38.20 38.61 8.09
C PHE A 7 -37.77 38.83 6.62
N LEU A 8 -36.46 38.85 6.39
CA LEU A 8 -35.90 38.73 5.05
C LEU A 8 -35.80 37.23 4.72
N ALA A 9 -36.69 36.73 3.88
CA ALA A 9 -36.62 35.38 3.33
C ALA A 9 -35.61 35.38 2.17
N SER A 10 -34.41 34.91 2.43
CA SER A 10 -33.44 34.58 1.37
C SER A 10 -33.84 33.27 0.71
N VAL A 11 -34.36 33.34 -0.50
CA VAL A 11 -34.60 32.16 -1.36
C VAL A 11 -33.24 31.70 -1.87
N ILE A 12 -32.73 30.62 -1.28
CA ILE A 12 -31.59 29.87 -1.85
C ILE A 12 -32.16 29.02 -2.95
N VAL A 13 -31.93 29.40 -4.20
CA VAL A 13 -32.17 28.53 -5.37
C VAL A 13 -31.06 27.50 -5.37
N LEU A 14 -31.38 26.31 -4.90
CA LEU A 14 -30.56 25.12 -5.12
C LEU A 14 -30.68 24.75 -6.61
N ILE A 15 -29.73 25.19 -7.42
CA ILE A 15 -29.52 24.63 -8.74
C ILE A 15 -28.89 23.26 -8.50
N SER A 16 -29.74 22.23 -8.52
CA SER A 16 -29.30 20.85 -8.62
C SER A 16 -28.72 20.63 -10.02
N CYS A 17 -27.40 20.75 -10.14
CA CYS A 17 -26.69 20.22 -11.28
C CYS A 17 -26.59 18.69 -11.13
N SER A 18 -27.65 17.98 -11.52
CA SER A 18 -27.54 16.58 -11.86
C SER A 18 -27.02 16.48 -13.31
N SER A 19 -25.75 16.78 -13.52
CA SER A 19 -25.05 16.28 -14.68
C SER A 19 -24.47 14.92 -14.29
N LYS A 20 -25.01 13.84 -14.88
CA LYS A 20 -24.25 12.59 -15.03
C LYS A 20 -22.87 13.00 -15.58
N PRO A 21 -21.77 12.43 -15.10
CA PRO A 21 -20.52 12.63 -15.80
C PRO A 21 -20.76 12.12 -17.24
N GLU A 22 -20.73 13.04 -18.20
CA GLU A 22 -20.49 12.64 -19.57
C GLU A 22 -19.18 11.87 -19.54
N ASN A 23 -19.17 10.63 -20.00
CA ASN A 23 -17.98 9.92 -20.38
C ASN A 23 -17.30 10.73 -21.49
N SER A 24 -16.55 11.74 -21.11
CA SER A 24 -15.57 12.32 -21.99
C SER A 24 -14.40 11.34 -22.02
N SER A 25 -14.37 10.50 -23.04
CA SER A 25 -13.14 9.91 -23.53
C SER A 25 -12.25 11.04 -24.06
N ASP A 26 -11.88 11.95 -23.19
CA ASP A 26 -10.76 12.84 -23.46
C ASP A 26 -9.53 11.92 -23.42
N ASN A 27 -9.08 11.52 -24.61
CA ASN A 27 -7.84 10.81 -24.79
C ASN A 27 -6.78 11.53 -23.96
N PHE A 28 -6.31 10.88 -22.88
CA PHE A 28 -5.24 11.40 -22.05
C PHE A 28 -3.99 11.45 -22.93
N GLU A 29 -3.68 12.63 -23.43
CA GLU A 29 -2.43 12.89 -24.16
C GLU A 29 -1.38 13.33 -23.12
N PRO A 30 -0.29 12.57 -22.95
CA PRO A 30 0.76 12.95 -22.02
C PRO A 30 1.36 14.30 -22.42
N GLU A 31 1.40 15.24 -21.49
CA GLU A 31 1.94 16.58 -21.72
C GLU A 31 3.47 16.61 -21.91
N ASN A 32 4.17 15.51 -21.57
CA ASN A 32 5.63 15.42 -21.67
C ASN A 32 6.12 14.03 -22.09
N GLU A 33 7.37 13.99 -22.57
CA GLU A 33 8.01 12.76 -23.07
C GLU A 33 8.12 11.65 -22.02
N LEU A 34 8.31 12.00 -20.72
CA LEU A 34 8.39 11.03 -19.63
C LEU A 34 7.06 10.31 -19.42
N ALA A 35 5.96 11.06 -19.38
CA ALA A 35 4.63 10.47 -19.21
C ALA A 35 4.28 9.54 -20.38
N LEU A 36 4.63 9.92 -21.60
CA LEU A 36 4.44 9.09 -22.79
C LEU A 36 5.29 7.80 -22.72
N ASP A 37 6.54 7.92 -22.30
CA ASP A 37 7.44 6.78 -22.13
C ASP A 37 6.91 5.79 -21.09
N VAL A 38 6.49 6.26 -19.92
CA VAL A 38 5.86 5.44 -18.87
C VAL A 38 4.60 4.76 -19.39
N LYS A 39 3.71 5.51 -20.07
CA LYS A 39 2.48 4.96 -20.67
C LYS A 39 2.78 3.85 -21.68
N ASN A 40 3.75 4.05 -22.56
CA ASN A 40 4.14 3.05 -23.58
C ASN A 40 4.71 1.78 -22.92
N GLU A 41 5.56 1.91 -21.92
CA GLU A 41 6.11 0.76 -21.20
C GLU A 41 5.05 0.01 -20.39
N THR A 42 4.08 0.72 -19.80
CA THR A 42 2.92 0.12 -19.15
C THR A 42 2.09 -0.67 -20.15
N LYS A 43 1.79 -0.09 -21.34
CA LYS A 43 1.03 -0.79 -22.38
C LYS A 43 1.75 -2.05 -22.86
N ARG A 44 3.06 -1.97 -23.08
CA ARG A 44 3.89 -3.11 -23.49
C ARG A 44 3.86 -4.24 -22.46
N SER A 45 3.97 -3.88 -21.18
CA SER A 45 3.94 -4.84 -20.07
C SER A 45 2.56 -5.47 -19.92
N TRP A 46 1.51 -4.67 -20.06
CA TRP A 46 0.12 -5.14 -20.03
C TRP A 46 -0.22 -6.09 -21.18
N ASP A 47 0.19 -5.73 -22.42
CA ASP A 47 0.01 -6.62 -23.58
C ASP A 47 0.72 -7.96 -23.41
N SER A 48 1.86 -7.95 -22.76
CA SER A 48 2.58 -9.16 -22.41
C SER A 48 1.88 -9.99 -21.33
N TYR A 49 1.33 -9.35 -20.31
CA TYR A 49 0.47 -10.02 -19.32
C TYR A 49 -0.74 -10.66 -20.00
N LYS A 50 -1.45 -9.92 -20.84
CA LYS A 50 -2.60 -10.47 -21.61
C LYS A 50 -2.20 -11.68 -22.46
N LYS A 51 -1.03 -11.62 -23.08
CA LYS A 51 -0.57 -12.70 -23.97
C LYS A 51 -0.17 -13.96 -23.22
N TYR A 52 0.45 -13.86 -22.05
CA TYR A 52 1.13 -14.98 -21.39
C TYR A 52 0.51 -15.39 -20.06
N ALA A 53 -0.27 -14.51 -19.43
CA ALA A 53 -0.76 -14.71 -18.07
C ALA A 53 -2.24 -14.31 -17.86
N TRP A 54 -3.02 -14.03 -18.91
CA TRP A 54 -4.43 -13.67 -18.74
C TRP A 54 -5.21 -14.76 -18.00
N GLY A 55 -5.97 -14.34 -16.97
CA GLY A 55 -6.70 -15.24 -16.10
C GLY A 55 -5.92 -15.82 -14.93
N HIS A 56 -4.63 -15.48 -14.82
CA HIS A 56 -3.73 -15.84 -13.73
C HIS A 56 -3.31 -14.61 -12.91
N ASP A 57 -2.69 -14.84 -11.76
CA ASP A 57 -2.34 -13.76 -10.84
C ASP A 57 -1.11 -12.97 -11.28
N VAL A 58 -0.09 -13.59 -11.86
CA VAL A 58 1.23 -12.99 -12.09
C VAL A 58 1.81 -13.39 -13.44
N LEU A 59 2.43 -12.42 -14.14
CA LEU A 59 3.28 -12.68 -15.30
C LEU A 59 4.71 -13.03 -14.87
N MET A 60 5.26 -14.12 -15.42
CA MET A 60 6.66 -14.49 -15.31
C MET A 60 7.40 -14.05 -16.59
N PRO A 61 8.12 -12.90 -16.56
CA PRO A 61 8.52 -12.22 -17.79
C PRO A 61 9.73 -12.82 -18.51
N ILE A 62 10.53 -13.67 -17.86
CA ILE A 62 11.65 -14.37 -18.52
C ILE A 62 11.17 -15.66 -19.16
N SER A 63 10.45 -16.50 -18.41
CA SER A 63 9.91 -17.78 -18.91
C SER A 63 8.71 -17.61 -19.85
N LYS A 64 8.10 -16.41 -19.88
CA LYS A 64 6.88 -16.10 -20.65
C LYS A 64 5.73 -17.02 -20.24
N SER A 65 5.55 -17.18 -18.94
CA SER A 65 4.54 -18.05 -18.34
C SER A 65 3.75 -17.29 -17.26
N ALA A 66 2.76 -17.94 -16.70
CA ALA A 66 1.96 -17.42 -15.60
C ALA A 66 2.30 -18.15 -14.28
N LYS A 67 2.00 -17.47 -13.17
CA LYS A 67 2.04 -18.03 -11.83
C LYS A 67 0.83 -17.55 -11.04
N ASP A 68 0.29 -18.41 -10.19
CA ASP A 68 -0.77 -18.07 -9.25
C ASP A 68 -0.21 -18.04 -7.82
N TRP A 69 -0.79 -17.20 -6.98
CA TRP A 69 -0.41 -17.08 -5.57
C TRP A 69 -0.94 -18.25 -4.74
N TYR A 70 -2.08 -18.81 -5.18
CA TYR A 70 -2.78 -19.89 -4.51
C TYR A 70 -3.04 -21.04 -5.50
N GLU A 71 -3.69 -22.11 -5.04
CA GLU A 71 -4.06 -23.28 -5.89
C GLU A 71 -5.05 -22.91 -7.01
N LYS A 72 -5.73 -21.76 -6.88
CA LYS A 72 -6.60 -21.16 -7.90
C LYS A 72 -6.29 -19.68 -8.03
N PRO A 73 -6.29 -19.14 -9.24
CA PRO A 73 -6.05 -17.72 -9.45
C PRO A 73 -7.17 -16.87 -8.84
N LEU A 74 -6.80 -15.74 -8.27
CA LEU A 74 -7.70 -14.70 -7.78
C LEU A 74 -7.71 -13.46 -8.67
N TYR A 75 -7.01 -13.51 -9.80
CA TYR A 75 -6.92 -12.40 -10.77
C TYR A 75 -6.30 -11.13 -10.17
N ILE A 76 -5.25 -11.34 -9.35
CA ILE A 76 -4.65 -10.27 -8.54
C ILE A 76 -4.11 -9.13 -9.40
N SER A 77 -3.22 -9.41 -10.37
CA SER A 77 -2.59 -8.34 -11.18
C SER A 77 -3.59 -7.46 -11.94
N PRO A 78 -4.64 -7.98 -12.59
CA PRO A 78 -5.62 -7.14 -13.25
C PRO A 78 -6.44 -6.26 -12.31
N ILE A 79 -6.83 -6.80 -11.15
CA ILE A 79 -7.58 -6.03 -10.16
C ILE A 79 -6.71 -4.90 -9.60
N ASP A 80 -5.48 -5.21 -9.24
CA ASP A 80 -4.53 -4.27 -8.64
C ASP A 80 -4.07 -3.19 -9.65
N ALA A 81 -3.89 -3.57 -10.93
CA ALA A 81 -3.49 -2.66 -12.00
C ALA A 81 -4.63 -1.77 -12.55
N TYR A 82 -5.89 -2.05 -12.23
CA TYR A 82 -7.05 -1.40 -12.86
C TYR A 82 -6.99 0.12 -12.76
N SER A 83 -6.74 0.67 -11.58
CA SER A 83 -6.69 2.13 -11.38
C SER A 83 -5.57 2.79 -12.18
N THR A 84 -4.43 2.14 -12.28
CA THR A 84 -3.29 2.59 -13.11
C THR A 84 -3.67 2.65 -14.60
N LEU A 85 -4.28 1.57 -15.11
CA LEU A 85 -4.73 1.50 -16.51
C LEU A 85 -5.81 2.55 -16.80
N PHE A 86 -6.76 2.73 -15.87
CA PHE A 86 -7.82 3.75 -15.99
C PHE A 86 -7.24 5.17 -16.06
N ILE A 87 -6.34 5.54 -15.13
CA ILE A 87 -5.71 6.86 -15.10
C ILE A 87 -4.89 7.12 -16.38
N MET A 88 -4.29 6.08 -16.94
CA MET A 88 -3.52 6.17 -18.20
C MET A 88 -4.41 6.19 -19.44
N GLY A 89 -5.75 6.06 -19.32
CA GLY A 89 -6.69 6.07 -20.44
C GLY A 89 -6.63 4.83 -21.32
N PHE A 90 -6.47 3.64 -20.70
CA PHE A 90 -6.56 2.34 -21.38
C PHE A 90 -7.99 1.78 -21.24
N ASP A 91 -8.94 2.44 -21.90
CA ASP A 91 -10.39 2.19 -21.74
C ASP A 91 -10.78 0.77 -22.18
N GLU A 92 -10.17 0.22 -23.23
CA GLU A 92 -10.47 -1.15 -23.69
C GLU A 92 -10.01 -2.19 -22.65
N GLU A 93 -8.83 -1.99 -22.06
CA GLU A 93 -8.24 -2.87 -21.06
C GLU A 93 -9.05 -2.85 -19.75
N THR A 94 -9.46 -1.67 -19.31
CA THR A 94 -10.26 -1.53 -18.09
C THR A 94 -11.66 -2.14 -18.29
N ALA A 95 -12.31 -1.94 -19.44
CA ALA A 95 -13.59 -2.57 -19.74
C ALA A 95 -13.51 -4.11 -19.78
N GLU A 96 -12.39 -4.66 -20.29
CA GLU A 96 -12.15 -6.11 -20.32
C GLU A 96 -11.95 -6.68 -18.90
N ILE A 97 -11.20 -5.97 -18.03
CA ILE A 97 -11.04 -6.35 -16.63
C ILE A 97 -12.37 -6.36 -15.91
N GLU A 98 -13.18 -5.30 -16.05
CA GLU A 98 -14.50 -5.21 -15.43
C GLU A 98 -15.40 -6.37 -15.86
N ALA A 99 -15.48 -6.65 -17.16
CA ALA A 99 -16.28 -7.74 -17.67
C ALA A 99 -15.84 -9.09 -17.09
N TYR A 100 -14.54 -9.34 -17.00
CA TYR A 100 -14.01 -10.57 -16.43
C TYR A 100 -14.32 -10.69 -14.92
N VAL A 101 -14.11 -9.62 -14.16
CA VAL A 101 -14.39 -9.59 -12.71
C VAL A 101 -15.88 -9.84 -12.45
N ILE A 102 -16.77 -9.24 -13.23
CA ILE A 102 -18.23 -9.38 -13.06
C ILE A 102 -18.70 -10.78 -13.46
N ASP A 103 -18.28 -11.26 -14.62
CA ASP A 103 -18.90 -12.41 -15.27
C ASP A 103 -18.18 -13.74 -14.93
N SER A 104 -16.89 -13.70 -14.59
CA SER A 104 -16.07 -14.90 -14.48
C SER A 104 -15.45 -15.12 -13.10
N LEU A 105 -15.17 -14.04 -12.32
CA LEU A 105 -14.51 -14.18 -11.04
C LEU A 105 -15.50 -14.58 -9.94
N ASP A 106 -15.20 -15.69 -9.26
CA ASP A 106 -15.93 -16.19 -8.10
C ASP A 106 -14.98 -16.35 -6.91
N PHE A 107 -15.28 -15.69 -5.80
CA PHE A 107 -14.51 -15.80 -4.56
C PHE A 107 -14.96 -16.97 -3.66
N ASN A 108 -16.00 -17.70 -4.02
CA ASN A 108 -16.42 -18.92 -3.32
C ASN A 108 -15.52 -20.10 -3.66
N VAL A 109 -14.24 -19.97 -3.41
CA VAL A 109 -13.21 -20.95 -3.74
C VAL A 109 -12.59 -21.54 -2.49
N ASP A 110 -12.25 -22.83 -2.55
CA ASP A 110 -11.66 -23.56 -1.43
C ASP A 110 -10.13 -23.37 -1.46
N ILE A 111 -9.71 -22.20 -0.99
CA ILE A 111 -8.31 -21.79 -0.81
C ILE A 111 -8.14 -21.04 0.50
N ASP A 112 -6.96 -21.14 1.07
CA ASP A 112 -6.55 -20.33 2.22
C ASP A 112 -5.84 -19.06 1.72
N ALA A 113 -6.48 -17.92 1.87
CA ALA A 113 -5.95 -16.63 1.45
C ALA A 113 -5.25 -15.90 2.62
N LYS A 114 -4.13 -15.24 2.33
CA LYS A 114 -3.45 -14.34 3.27
C LYS A 114 -4.26 -13.07 3.43
N ILE A 115 -4.80 -12.84 4.63
CA ILE A 115 -5.75 -11.75 4.87
C ILE A 115 -5.20 -10.38 4.49
N PHE A 116 -3.97 -10.07 4.89
CA PHE A 116 -3.35 -8.79 4.60
C PHE A 116 -3.23 -8.55 3.09
N GLU A 117 -2.60 -9.48 2.37
CA GLU A 117 -2.35 -9.34 0.93
C GLU A 117 -3.63 -9.19 0.11
N VAL A 118 -4.64 -9.99 0.41
CA VAL A 118 -5.90 -9.93 -0.35
C VAL A 118 -6.76 -8.72 0.04
N ASN A 119 -6.59 -8.16 1.25
CA ASN A 119 -7.21 -6.90 1.63
C ASN A 119 -6.70 -5.75 0.76
N ILE A 120 -5.40 -5.53 0.73
CA ILE A 120 -4.82 -4.38 0.04
C ILE A 120 -4.97 -4.50 -1.49
N ARG A 121 -4.80 -5.69 -2.06
CA ARG A 121 -4.79 -5.89 -3.52
C ARG A 121 -6.18 -6.16 -4.10
N ILE A 122 -6.92 -7.10 -3.54
CA ILE A 122 -8.23 -7.47 -4.10
C ILE A 122 -9.32 -6.53 -3.59
N LEU A 123 -9.48 -6.38 -2.28
CA LEU A 123 -10.51 -5.49 -1.75
C LEU A 123 -10.23 -4.03 -2.14
N GLY A 124 -9.00 -3.55 -1.96
CA GLY A 124 -8.60 -2.20 -2.36
C GLY A 124 -8.74 -1.95 -3.86
N GLY A 125 -8.34 -2.91 -4.69
CA GLY A 125 -8.48 -2.84 -6.14
C GLY A 125 -9.94 -2.83 -6.60
N LEU A 126 -10.82 -3.67 -6.01
CA LEU A 126 -12.26 -3.68 -6.31
C LEU A 126 -12.94 -2.37 -5.89
N ILE A 127 -12.57 -1.82 -4.73
CA ILE A 127 -13.08 -0.52 -4.28
C ILE A 127 -12.66 0.58 -5.27
N SER A 128 -11.38 0.64 -5.64
CA SER A 128 -10.88 1.61 -6.63
C SER A 128 -11.56 1.45 -7.98
N MET A 129 -11.79 0.21 -8.42
CA MET A 129 -12.53 -0.10 -9.65
C MET A 129 -13.98 0.41 -9.58
N TYR A 130 -14.65 0.22 -8.45
CA TYR A 130 -16.00 0.75 -8.24
C TYR A 130 -16.02 2.28 -8.27
N GLU A 131 -15.09 2.93 -7.57
CA GLU A 131 -15.00 4.41 -7.52
C GLU A 131 -14.78 5.03 -8.90
N LEU A 132 -13.99 4.39 -9.74
CA LEU A 132 -13.66 4.88 -11.08
C LEU A 132 -14.73 4.55 -12.13
N SER A 133 -15.36 3.38 -12.05
CA SER A 133 -16.36 2.93 -13.02
C SER A 133 -17.80 3.29 -12.65
N GLY A 134 -18.10 3.42 -11.36
CA GLY A 134 -19.47 3.55 -10.84
C GLY A 134 -20.32 2.29 -11.02
N ASN A 135 -19.71 1.12 -11.23
CA ASN A 135 -20.42 -0.12 -11.53
C ASN A 135 -20.78 -0.87 -10.24
N GLU A 136 -22.07 -0.86 -9.88
CA GLU A 136 -22.58 -1.47 -8.64
C GLU A 136 -22.26 -2.97 -8.51
N LYS A 137 -22.12 -3.71 -9.62
CA LYS A 137 -21.74 -5.13 -9.58
C LYS A 137 -20.31 -5.32 -9.05
N ILE A 138 -19.42 -4.35 -9.22
CA ILE A 138 -18.08 -4.38 -8.64
C ILE A 138 -18.17 -4.18 -7.13
N LEU A 139 -19.01 -3.26 -6.66
CA LEU A 139 -19.25 -3.11 -5.21
C LEU A 139 -19.82 -4.38 -4.59
N GLU A 140 -20.76 -5.06 -5.28
CA GLU A 140 -21.28 -6.37 -4.85
C GLU A 140 -20.16 -7.42 -4.71
N LYS A 141 -19.18 -7.45 -5.64
CA LYS A 141 -18.00 -8.31 -5.57
C LYS A 141 -17.10 -7.95 -4.38
N ALA A 142 -16.89 -6.66 -4.12
CA ALA A 142 -16.11 -6.19 -2.98
C ALA A 142 -16.77 -6.60 -1.65
N VAL A 143 -18.10 -6.51 -1.55
CA VAL A 143 -18.88 -6.95 -0.39
C VAL A 143 -18.77 -8.46 -0.17
N ASP A 144 -18.99 -9.28 -1.23
CA ASP A 144 -18.86 -10.75 -1.13
C ASP A 144 -17.45 -11.13 -0.66
N PHE A 145 -16.43 -10.48 -1.22
CA PHE A 145 -15.04 -10.74 -0.85
C PHE A 145 -14.75 -10.36 0.60
N ALA A 146 -15.14 -9.17 1.04
CA ALA A 146 -14.93 -8.70 2.40
C ALA A 146 -15.68 -9.55 3.44
N ASP A 147 -16.90 -10.00 3.14
CA ASP A 147 -17.66 -10.89 4.03
C ASP A 147 -16.97 -12.24 4.25
N ARG A 148 -16.23 -12.74 3.21
CA ARG A 148 -15.39 -13.95 3.34
C ARG A 148 -14.13 -13.75 4.14
N MET A 149 -13.64 -12.50 4.26
CA MET A 149 -12.48 -12.16 5.07
C MET A 149 -12.83 -11.98 6.57
N LEU A 150 -14.03 -11.51 6.90
CA LEU A 150 -14.43 -11.17 8.27
C LEU A 150 -14.23 -12.29 9.32
N PRO A 151 -14.38 -13.60 9.00
CA PRO A 151 -14.11 -14.66 9.96
C PRO A 151 -12.71 -14.61 10.56
N ALA A 152 -11.70 -14.10 9.83
CA ALA A 152 -10.35 -13.96 10.36
C ALA A 152 -10.25 -13.08 11.60
N PHE A 153 -11.13 -12.08 11.75
CA PHE A 153 -11.16 -11.14 12.88
C PHE A 153 -11.83 -11.68 14.14
N ASN A 154 -12.33 -12.92 14.11
CA ASN A 154 -12.98 -13.57 15.25
C ASN A 154 -12.00 -14.18 16.26
N SER A 155 -10.76 -13.72 16.31
CA SER A 155 -9.79 -14.11 17.33
C SER A 155 -10.18 -13.55 18.72
N PRO A 156 -9.66 -14.11 19.82
CA PRO A 156 -9.89 -13.58 21.17
C PRO A 156 -9.45 -12.11 21.35
N THR A 157 -8.40 -11.69 20.64
CA THR A 157 -7.89 -10.31 20.69
C THR A 157 -8.58 -9.37 19.71
N GLY A 158 -9.23 -9.89 18.67
CA GLY A 158 -9.76 -9.14 17.54
C GLY A 158 -8.73 -8.80 16.48
N ILE A 159 -7.47 -9.22 16.64
CA ILE A 159 -6.42 -9.19 15.62
C ILE A 159 -6.68 -10.35 14.67
N PRO A 160 -6.66 -10.17 13.33
CA PRO A 160 -7.01 -11.25 12.42
C PRO A 160 -5.96 -12.37 12.42
N TYR A 161 -6.41 -13.59 12.19
CA TYR A 161 -5.53 -14.70 11.84
C TYR A 161 -4.85 -14.43 10.49
N TYR A 162 -3.70 -15.04 10.27
CA TYR A 162 -2.91 -14.87 9.04
C TYR A 162 -3.64 -15.35 7.78
N TRP A 163 -4.39 -16.47 7.91
CA TRP A 163 -5.11 -17.12 6.81
C TRP A 163 -6.60 -17.24 7.09
N VAL A 164 -7.41 -17.12 6.04
CA VAL A 164 -8.81 -17.52 6.03
C VAL A 164 -9.09 -18.36 4.79
N ASN A 165 -9.86 -19.43 4.93
CA ASN A 165 -10.40 -20.16 3.80
C ASN A 165 -11.60 -19.40 3.24
N LEU A 166 -11.53 -18.97 1.97
CA LEU A 166 -12.56 -18.11 1.36
C LEU A 166 -13.90 -18.80 1.20
N LYS A 167 -13.97 -20.15 1.23
CA LYS A 167 -15.21 -20.90 1.12
C LYS A 167 -15.80 -21.26 2.47
N SER A 168 -14.99 -21.81 3.38
CA SER A 168 -15.47 -22.33 4.66
C SER A 168 -15.45 -21.30 5.78
N GLY A 169 -14.64 -20.25 5.67
CA GLY A 169 -14.35 -19.30 6.74
C GLY A 169 -13.42 -19.87 7.84
N GLU A 170 -12.83 -21.05 7.65
CA GLU A 170 -11.85 -21.61 8.58
C GLU A 170 -10.59 -20.74 8.62
N THR A 171 -10.05 -20.52 9.83
CA THR A 171 -8.93 -19.62 10.07
C THR A 171 -7.73 -20.37 10.63
N LYS A 172 -6.50 -19.92 10.30
CA LYS A 172 -5.26 -20.47 10.81
C LYS A 172 -4.12 -19.44 10.77
N GLY A 173 -3.02 -19.74 11.50
CA GLY A 173 -1.86 -18.87 11.61
C GLY A 173 -2.06 -17.81 12.69
N ALA A 174 -1.80 -18.20 13.95
CA ALA A 174 -2.00 -17.35 15.11
C ALA A 174 -0.87 -16.30 15.29
N GLN A 175 0.26 -16.42 14.60
CA GLN A 175 1.35 -15.45 14.68
C GLN A 175 1.35 -14.60 13.43
N VAL A 176 1.26 -13.28 13.62
CA VAL A 176 1.22 -12.27 12.57
C VAL A 176 2.18 -11.15 12.90
N ASN A 177 2.72 -10.49 11.88
CA ASN A 177 3.40 -9.22 12.09
C ASN A 177 2.39 -8.08 12.23
N VAL A 178 2.86 -6.90 12.64
CA VAL A 178 1.97 -5.77 12.95
C VAL A 178 1.24 -5.22 11.73
N ALA A 179 1.89 -5.18 10.55
CA ALA A 179 1.25 -4.77 9.30
C ALA A 179 0.10 -5.74 8.96
N GLU A 180 0.35 -7.05 9.02
CA GLU A 180 -0.66 -8.10 8.81
C GLU A 180 -1.74 -8.10 9.90
N ALA A 181 -1.43 -7.59 11.10
CA ALA A 181 -2.37 -7.48 12.21
C ALA A 181 -3.36 -6.32 12.04
N ALA A 182 -2.95 -5.18 11.49
CA ALA A 182 -3.68 -3.92 11.69
C ALA A 182 -3.77 -2.97 10.50
N SER A 183 -3.37 -3.37 9.28
CA SER A 183 -3.52 -2.52 8.08
C SER A 183 -4.81 -2.84 7.32
N TYR A 184 -5.97 -2.51 7.93
CA TYR A 184 -7.29 -2.80 7.37
C TYR A 184 -8.26 -1.61 7.41
N THR A 185 -7.95 -0.59 8.20
CA THR A 185 -8.89 0.52 8.46
C THR A 185 -9.22 1.30 7.21
N PHE A 186 -8.33 1.35 6.23
CA PHE A 186 -8.51 2.16 5.03
C PHE A 186 -9.52 1.50 4.08
N GLU A 187 -9.24 0.32 3.55
CA GLU A 187 -10.11 -0.39 2.60
C GLU A 187 -11.45 -0.75 3.24
N MET A 188 -11.42 -1.34 4.44
CA MET A 188 -12.65 -1.70 5.16
C MET A 188 -13.47 -0.47 5.57
N GLY A 189 -12.81 0.67 5.83
CA GLY A 189 -13.49 1.93 6.12
C GLY A 189 -14.21 2.50 4.91
N ILE A 190 -13.58 2.49 3.75
CA ILE A 190 -14.21 2.92 2.49
C ILE A 190 -15.38 2.00 2.13
N LEU A 191 -15.21 0.68 2.29
CA LEU A 191 -16.30 -0.27 2.07
C LEU A 191 -17.49 0.00 3.03
N SER A 192 -17.21 0.27 4.32
CA SER A 192 -18.26 0.67 5.27
C SER A 192 -18.98 1.95 4.86
N TYR A 193 -18.26 2.91 4.27
CA TYR A 193 -18.86 4.15 3.76
C TYR A 193 -19.85 3.87 2.62
N TYR A 194 -19.46 3.06 1.63
CA TYR A 194 -20.31 2.76 0.48
C TYR A 194 -21.50 1.87 0.84
N THR A 195 -21.29 0.88 1.69
CA THR A 195 -22.36 -0.06 2.09
C THR A 195 -23.24 0.46 3.21
N GLN A 196 -22.85 1.52 3.90
CA GLN A 196 -23.48 2.03 5.13
C GLN A 196 -23.52 0.96 6.24
N ASP A 197 -22.66 -0.08 6.16
CA ASP A 197 -22.51 -1.11 7.18
C ASP A 197 -21.18 -0.89 7.95
N PRO A 198 -21.22 -0.51 9.23
CA PRO A 198 -20.02 -0.19 9.99
C PRO A 198 -19.17 -1.42 10.35
N LYS A 199 -19.62 -2.65 10.10
CA LYS A 199 -18.96 -3.88 10.53
C LYS A 199 -17.52 -4.00 10.04
N TYR A 200 -17.26 -3.56 8.80
CA TYR A 200 -15.92 -3.65 8.20
C TYR A 200 -14.94 -2.69 8.89
N TYR A 201 -15.29 -1.40 8.98
CA TYR A 201 -14.46 -0.43 9.68
C TYR A 201 -14.21 -0.81 11.14
N GLN A 202 -15.24 -1.30 11.83
CA GLN A 202 -15.14 -1.73 13.21
C GLN A 202 -14.18 -2.91 13.38
N ALA A 203 -14.15 -3.86 12.46
CA ALA A 203 -13.21 -4.98 12.49
C ALA A 203 -11.76 -4.50 12.33
N GLY A 204 -11.47 -3.70 11.30
CA GLY A 204 -10.13 -3.14 11.09
C GLY A 204 -9.68 -2.23 12.23
N LYS A 205 -10.53 -1.32 12.68
CA LYS A 205 -10.22 -0.42 13.80
C LYS A 205 -9.95 -1.17 15.10
N LYS A 206 -10.76 -2.19 15.41
CA LYS A 206 -10.54 -3.03 16.59
C LYS A 206 -9.15 -3.70 16.58
N ALA A 207 -8.72 -4.20 15.44
CA ALA A 207 -7.41 -4.80 15.28
C ALA A 207 -6.28 -3.77 15.51
N THR A 208 -6.42 -2.57 14.92
CA THR A 208 -5.47 -1.45 15.12
C THR A 208 -5.34 -1.04 16.58
N LEU A 209 -6.48 -0.90 17.28
CA LEU A 209 -6.48 -0.55 18.72
C LEU A 209 -5.88 -1.68 19.57
N ALA A 210 -6.12 -2.94 19.20
CA ALA A 210 -5.56 -4.08 19.92
C ALA A 210 -4.02 -4.10 19.91
N ILE A 211 -3.39 -3.67 18.81
CA ILE A 211 -1.93 -3.47 18.73
C ILE A 211 -1.49 -2.32 19.65
N TYR A 212 -2.13 -1.17 19.53
CA TYR A 212 -1.78 0.02 20.33
C TYR A 212 -1.91 -0.20 21.83
N GLU A 213 -2.94 -0.91 22.29
CA GLU A 213 -3.17 -1.22 23.70
C GLU A 213 -2.08 -2.12 24.31
N ARG A 214 -1.31 -2.85 23.46
CA ARG A 214 -0.23 -3.76 23.86
C ARG A 214 1.16 -3.18 23.76
N ARG A 215 1.27 -1.85 23.53
CA ARG A 215 2.56 -1.17 23.55
C ARG A 215 3.25 -1.29 24.91
N SER A 216 4.56 -1.16 24.90
CA SER A 216 5.38 -1.19 26.12
C SER A 216 5.14 0.04 27.02
N GLU A 217 5.74 0.05 28.20
CA GLU A 217 5.69 1.19 29.14
C GLU A 217 6.28 2.47 28.53
N ILE A 218 7.26 2.37 27.62
CA ILE A 218 7.82 3.51 26.90
C ILE A 218 7.04 3.88 25.64
N GLY A 219 5.98 3.13 25.31
CA GLY A 219 5.04 3.42 24.22
C GLY A 219 5.39 2.78 22.88
N LEU A 220 6.48 2.05 22.75
CA LEU A 220 6.83 1.32 21.51
C LEU A 220 6.02 0.02 21.38
N ILE A 221 5.80 -0.42 20.15
CA ILE A 221 5.18 -1.71 19.81
C ILE A 221 6.24 -2.70 19.33
N GLY A 222 5.95 -4.00 19.46
CA GLY A 222 6.79 -5.07 18.91
C GLY A 222 6.54 -5.30 17.41
N ASP A 223 7.08 -6.37 16.89
CA ASP A 223 7.03 -6.73 15.47
C ASP A 223 6.04 -7.88 15.20
N VAL A 224 6.12 -8.99 15.95
CA VAL A 224 5.27 -10.17 15.77
C VAL A 224 4.45 -10.42 17.03
N ILE A 225 3.14 -10.66 16.85
CA ILE A 225 2.18 -10.89 17.93
C ILE A 225 1.39 -12.19 17.72
N ASP A 226 1.00 -12.81 18.82
CA ASP A 226 0.09 -13.96 18.84
C ASP A 226 -1.35 -13.46 18.98
N VAL A 227 -2.18 -13.75 17.99
CA VAL A 227 -3.56 -13.22 17.91
C VAL A 227 -4.51 -13.85 18.95
N GLU A 228 -4.17 -15.01 19.50
CA GLU A 228 -4.99 -15.67 20.52
C GLU A 228 -4.69 -15.17 21.92
N THR A 229 -3.40 -14.97 22.23
CA THR A 229 -2.96 -14.56 23.56
C THR A 229 -2.73 -13.05 23.69
N GLY A 230 -2.40 -12.39 22.59
CA GLY A 230 -1.97 -11.00 22.55
C GLY A 230 -0.54 -10.79 23.05
N GLU A 231 0.25 -11.87 23.17
CA GLU A 231 1.66 -11.79 23.57
C GLU A 231 2.56 -11.46 22.39
N TRP A 232 3.53 -10.57 22.60
CA TRP A 232 4.57 -10.31 21.63
C TRP A 232 5.51 -11.52 21.50
N LYS A 233 5.73 -11.96 20.27
CA LYS A 233 6.71 -13.02 19.92
C LYS A 233 8.04 -12.42 19.46
N SER A 234 8.03 -11.17 19.00
CA SER A 234 9.20 -10.35 18.75
C SER A 234 9.00 -8.98 19.41
N THR A 235 10.03 -8.53 20.14
CA THR A 235 10.03 -7.25 20.85
C THR A 235 10.82 -6.16 20.10
N GLN A 236 11.22 -6.41 18.86
CA GLN A 236 11.85 -5.41 18.02
C GLN A 236 10.80 -4.39 17.57
N SER A 237 11.12 -3.11 17.75
CA SER A 237 10.32 -1.99 17.26
C SER A 237 11.03 -1.35 16.08
N HIS A 238 10.34 -1.11 14.98
CA HIS A 238 10.88 -0.54 13.75
C HIS A 238 9.78 0.02 12.85
N ILE A 239 10.17 0.57 11.70
CA ILE A 239 9.26 1.02 10.64
C ILE A 239 9.38 0.16 9.37
N CYS A 240 10.21 -0.88 9.39
CA CYS A 240 10.50 -1.75 8.26
C CYS A 240 9.28 -2.62 7.88
N ALA A 241 9.47 -3.40 6.80
CA ALA A 241 8.56 -4.48 6.41
C ALA A 241 8.06 -5.29 7.63
N GLY A 242 6.75 -5.51 7.68
CA GLY A 242 6.06 -6.16 8.79
C GLY A 242 5.50 -5.21 9.87
N VAL A 243 5.87 -3.92 9.84
CA VAL A 243 5.28 -2.89 10.72
C VAL A 243 4.82 -1.66 9.93
N ASP A 244 5.48 -1.36 8.83
CA ASP A 244 5.35 -0.22 7.91
C ASP A 244 3.94 0.36 7.78
N SER A 245 3.04 -0.37 7.14
CA SER A 245 1.68 0.09 6.84
C SER A 245 0.79 0.27 8.08
N TYR A 246 1.14 -0.28 9.23
CA TYR A 246 0.44 0.05 10.47
C TYR A 246 0.48 1.56 10.75
N TYR A 247 1.68 2.13 10.72
CA TYR A 247 1.85 3.56 10.96
C TYR A 247 1.26 4.42 9.84
N GLU A 248 1.43 3.98 8.61
CA GLU A 248 0.87 4.65 7.45
C GLU A 248 -0.66 4.72 7.51
N TYR A 249 -1.33 3.61 7.85
CA TYR A 249 -2.79 3.51 7.93
C TYR A 249 -3.38 4.35 9.06
N LEU A 250 -2.66 4.54 10.18
CA LEU A 250 -3.10 5.45 11.25
C LEU A 250 -3.38 6.86 10.70
N TYR A 251 -2.43 7.42 9.97
CA TYR A 251 -2.54 8.79 9.48
C TYR A 251 -3.44 8.89 8.25
N LYS A 252 -3.29 8.00 7.28
CA LYS A 252 -4.13 7.98 6.07
C LYS A 252 -5.61 7.76 6.40
N SER A 253 -5.93 6.85 7.33
CA SER A 253 -7.32 6.65 7.79
C SER A 253 -7.87 7.87 8.57
N TYR A 254 -7.03 8.54 9.35
CA TYR A 254 -7.44 9.82 9.93
C TYR A 254 -7.79 10.87 8.86
N LEU A 255 -6.96 11.02 7.84
CA LEU A 255 -7.23 11.96 6.74
C LEU A 255 -8.53 11.62 6.01
N MET A 256 -8.81 10.33 5.81
CA MET A 256 -9.98 9.86 5.08
C MET A 256 -11.27 9.97 5.89
N PHE A 257 -11.25 9.57 7.16
CA PHE A 257 -12.46 9.41 7.97
C PHE A 257 -12.59 10.45 9.09
N GLY A 258 -11.57 11.26 9.33
CA GLY A 258 -11.56 12.23 10.43
C GLY A 258 -11.52 11.59 11.83
N ASP A 259 -11.04 10.34 11.96
CA ASP A 259 -11.04 9.60 13.22
C ASP A 259 -9.96 10.15 14.19
N PRO A 260 -10.35 10.84 15.27
CA PRO A 260 -9.39 11.49 16.16
C PRO A 260 -8.59 10.51 17.01
N GLU A 261 -9.06 9.27 17.16
CA GLU A 261 -8.35 8.24 17.93
C GLU A 261 -7.15 7.72 17.14
N LEU A 262 -7.31 7.49 15.82
CA LEU A 262 -6.19 7.11 14.95
C LEU A 262 -5.16 8.25 14.84
N LYS A 263 -5.62 9.50 14.77
CA LYS A 263 -4.72 10.67 14.80
C LYS A 263 -3.91 10.74 16.09
N LYS A 264 -4.56 10.53 17.22
CA LYS A 264 -3.86 10.51 18.52
C LYS A 264 -2.79 9.43 18.57
N ILE A 265 -3.10 8.22 18.10
CA ILE A 265 -2.14 7.10 18.05
C ILE A 265 -0.95 7.47 17.17
N TRP A 266 -1.20 8.06 16.00
CA TRP A 266 -0.13 8.56 15.12
C TRP A 266 0.75 9.60 15.82
N ASP A 267 0.14 10.63 16.45
CA ASP A 267 0.88 11.72 17.08
C ASP A 267 1.76 11.23 18.24
N GLU A 268 1.29 10.26 19.00
CA GLU A 268 2.07 9.64 20.06
C GLU A 268 3.19 8.76 19.48
N SER A 269 2.90 7.97 18.45
CA SER A 269 3.84 7.03 17.85
C SER A 269 5.00 7.74 17.14
N ILE A 270 4.73 8.79 16.36
CA ILE A 270 5.76 9.45 15.57
C ILE A 270 6.84 10.09 16.44
N VAL A 271 6.48 10.64 17.60
CA VAL A 271 7.44 11.19 18.57
C VAL A 271 8.37 10.10 19.09
N LEU A 272 7.84 8.91 19.35
CA LEU A 272 8.61 7.77 19.86
C LEU A 272 9.49 7.15 18.78
N ILE A 273 8.99 7.04 17.56
CA ILE A 273 9.74 6.59 16.38
C ILE A 273 10.97 7.50 16.21
N HIS A 274 10.79 8.82 16.21
CA HIS A 274 11.90 9.75 16.08
C HIS A 274 12.90 9.65 17.23
N LYS A 275 12.41 9.41 18.43
CA LYS A 275 13.26 9.33 19.63
C LYS A 275 14.09 8.07 19.72
N TYR A 276 13.51 6.91 19.40
CA TYR A 276 14.10 5.61 19.72
C TYR A 276 14.61 4.85 18.50
N LEU A 277 14.05 5.11 17.29
CA LEU A 277 14.40 4.36 16.09
C LEU A 277 15.34 5.13 15.16
N SER A 278 15.43 6.47 15.29
CA SER A 278 16.30 7.26 14.43
C SER A 278 17.71 7.37 14.97
N GLU A 279 18.69 7.28 14.08
CA GLU A 279 20.09 7.62 14.37
C GLU A 279 20.77 8.22 13.13
N THR A 280 21.78 9.07 13.38
CA THR A 280 22.64 9.59 12.31
C THR A 280 23.87 8.70 12.19
N HIS A 281 24.13 8.18 10.99
CA HIS A 281 25.32 7.42 10.68
C HIS A 281 25.90 7.89 9.33
N ASN A 282 27.19 8.27 9.32
CA ASN A 282 27.89 8.84 8.15
C ASN A 282 27.11 10.04 7.54
N ASP A 283 26.68 10.97 8.40
CA ASP A 283 25.93 12.19 8.06
C ASP A 283 24.56 11.91 7.37
N MET A 284 24.03 10.69 7.46
CA MET A 284 22.73 10.28 6.95
C MET A 284 21.79 9.87 8.09
N LEU A 285 20.52 10.23 7.97
CA LEU A 285 19.48 9.89 8.92
C LEU A 285 18.88 8.52 8.58
N TRP A 286 19.03 7.55 9.48
CA TRP A 286 18.50 6.21 9.36
C TRP A 286 17.47 5.92 10.44
N TYR A 287 16.57 4.96 10.16
CA TYR A 287 15.66 4.38 11.13
C TYR A 287 16.01 2.90 11.29
N GLY A 288 16.64 2.56 12.42
CA GLY A 288 17.01 1.19 12.75
C GLY A 288 15.94 0.48 13.55
N ARG A 289 16.35 -0.60 14.21
CA ARG A 289 15.47 -1.40 15.06
C ARG A 289 15.89 -1.27 16.52
N ALA A 290 14.92 -0.99 17.40
CA ALA A 290 15.14 -0.90 18.85
C ALA A 290 14.35 -1.98 19.60
N ASP A 291 14.76 -2.33 20.80
CA ASP A 291 13.95 -3.15 21.71
C ASP A 291 12.79 -2.30 22.26
N MET A 292 11.57 -2.81 22.18
CA MET A 292 10.37 -2.06 22.56
C MET A 292 10.31 -1.68 24.04
N HIS A 293 11.01 -2.38 24.93
CA HIS A 293 10.95 -2.16 26.36
C HIS A 293 12.02 -1.19 26.84
N SER A 294 13.25 -1.30 26.31
CA SER A 294 14.38 -0.44 26.69
C SER A 294 14.53 0.79 25.80
N GLY A 295 14.10 0.72 24.53
CA GLY A 295 14.38 1.73 23.52
C GLY A 295 15.83 1.72 23.01
N GLU A 296 16.62 0.72 23.39
CA GLU A 296 18.00 0.58 22.92
C GLU A 296 18.02 0.06 21.48
N MET A 297 18.87 0.66 20.64
CA MET A 297 19.06 0.22 19.26
C MET A 297 19.70 -1.16 19.22
N VAL A 298 19.03 -2.12 18.61
CA VAL A 298 19.46 -3.54 18.54
C VAL A 298 19.90 -3.98 17.13
N SER A 299 19.51 -3.22 16.09
CA SER A 299 19.93 -3.55 14.72
C SER A 299 19.98 -2.31 13.82
N SER A 300 20.98 -2.29 12.94
CA SER A 300 21.17 -1.30 11.86
C SER A 300 20.67 -1.80 10.51
N VAL A 301 19.85 -2.83 10.50
CA VAL A 301 19.31 -3.41 9.28
C VAL A 301 18.01 -2.71 8.90
N VAL A 302 17.96 -2.21 7.67
CA VAL A 302 16.79 -1.59 7.03
C VAL A 302 16.37 -2.40 5.80
N THR A 303 15.15 -2.21 5.35
CA THR A 303 14.63 -2.84 4.13
C THR A 303 14.23 -1.76 3.14
N LEU A 304 14.20 -2.06 1.84
CA LEU A 304 13.77 -1.09 0.83
C LEU A 304 12.32 -0.61 1.05
N TYR A 305 11.49 -1.38 1.75
CA TYR A 305 10.13 -0.95 2.14
C TYR A 305 10.13 0.28 3.04
N ASP A 306 11.17 0.51 3.85
CA ASP A 306 11.28 1.67 4.74
C ASP A 306 11.31 3.00 3.96
N ALA A 307 11.57 2.95 2.64
CA ALA A 307 11.52 4.09 1.74
C ALA A 307 10.11 4.69 1.55
N PHE A 308 9.03 4.06 2.10
CA PHE A 308 7.70 4.67 2.19
C PHE A 308 7.64 5.81 3.21
N PHE A 309 8.54 5.77 4.21
CA PHE A 309 8.43 6.65 5.39
C PHE A 309 8.55 8.15 5.06
N PRO A 310 9.42 8.61 4.13
CA PRO A 310 9.42 10.00 3.70
C PRO A 310 8.06 10.50 3.19
N ALA A 311 7.27 9.65 2.49
CA ALA A 311 5.94 10.02 2.02
C ALA A 311 5.01 10.37 3.18
N ILE A 312 4.91 9.51 4.19
CA ILE A 312 4.01 9.73 5.33
C ILE A 312 4.47 10.89 6.22
N LEU A 313 5.80 11.10 6.37
CA LEU A 313 6.34 12.29 7.02
C LEU A 313 5.93 13.57 6.29
N ALA A 314 6.06 13.60 4.97
CA ALA A 314 5.66 14.75 4.16
C ALA A 314 4.17 15.03 4.26
N VAL A 315 3.32 14.00 4.14
CA VAL A 315 1.86 14.12 4.24
C VAL A 315 1.42 14.56 5.65
N SER A 316 2.12 14.14 6.70
CA SER A 316 1.84 14.55 8.08
C SER A 316 2.42 15.91 8.47
N GLY A 317 3.21 16.54 7.57
CA GLY A 317 3.72 17.90 7.71
C GLY A 317 5.17 18.01 8.19
N ASP A 318 5.87 16.90 8.45
CA ASP A 318 7.30 16.90 8.81
C ASP A 318 8.18 16.89 7.53
N ILE A 319 8.09 17.99 6.78
CA ILE A 319 8.72 18.12 5.46
C ILE A 319 10.25 18.07 5.54
N ASP A 320 10.85 18.70 6.55
CA ASP A 320 12.32 18.76 6.66
C ASP A 320 12.89 17.36 6.89
N ARG A 321 12.28 16.59 7.78
CA ARG A 321 12.69 15.21 8.04
C ARG A 321 12.39 14.28 6.86
N ALA A 322 11.26 14.47 6.18
CA ALA A 322 10.94 13.75 4.95
C ALA A 322 12.04 13.91 3.89
N LYS A 323 12.51 15.15 3.70
CA LYS A 323 13.61 15.47 2.77
C LYS A 323 14.93 14.81 3.18
N GLU A 324 15.24 14.82 4.47
CA GLU A 324 16.48 14.24 5.01
C GLU A 324 16.49 12.71 4.82
N VAL A 325 15.39 12.04 5.13
CA VAL A 325 15.27 10.59 4.95
C VAL A 325 15.23 10.21 3.47
N GLN A 326 14.54 10.98 2.61
CA GLN A 326 14.55 10.76 1.17
C GLN A 326 15.97 10.87 0.58
N ALA A 327 16.77 11.83 1.06
CA ALA A 327 18.16 11.97 0.63
C ALA A 327 19.02 10.75 1.03
N THR A 328 18.72 10.14 2.17
CA THR A 328 19.37 8.89 2.61
C THR A 328 19.06 7.73 1.67
N TRP A 329 17.78 7.56 1.30
CA TRP A 329 17.34 6.52 0.34
C TRP A 329 17.86 6.79 -1.07
N ASP A 330 17.86 8.04 -1.53
CA ASP A 330 18.46 8.43 -2.81
C ASP A 330 19.96 8.13 -2.88
N TRP A 331 20.69 8.35 -1.78
CA TRP A 331 22.08 7.94 -1.67
C TRP A 331 22.25 6.42 -1.80
N LEU A 332 21.39 5.63 -1.16
CA LEU A 332 21.45 4.17 -1.24
C LEU A 332 21.11 3.67 -2.66
N TRP A 333 20.09 4.25 -3.30
CA TRP A 333 19.76 3.99 -4.69
C TRP A 333 20.96 4.25 -5.60
N ASN A 334 21.55 5.44 -5.51
CA ASN A 334 22.68 5.84 -6.36
C ASN A 334 23.95 5.02 -6.10
N LYS A 335 24.08 4.42 -4.91
CA LYS A 335 25.20 3.51 -4.60
C LYS A 335 25.16 2.22 -5.39
N PHE A 336 23.95 1.70 -5.66
CA PHE A 336 23.76 0.42 -6.33
C PHE A 336 22.99 0.54 -7.67
N ASN A 337 22.47 1.72 -8.04
CA ASN A 337 21.52 2.01 -9.11
C ASN A 337 20.12 1.38 -8.94
N LEU A 338 19.91 0.58 -7.91
CA LEU A 338 18.67 0.01 -7.41
C LEU A 338 18.81 -0.24 -5.91
N GLU A 339 17.74 -0.21 -5.15
CA GLU A 339 17.78 -0.50 -3.72
C GLU A 339 17.91 -2.00 -3.44
N PRO A 340 18.86 -2.45 -2.60
CA PRO A 340 18.83 -3.83 -2.12
C PRO A 340 17.67 -4.05 -1.15
N MET A 341 17.05 -5.22 -1.20
CA MET A 341 15.94 -5.61 -0.33
C MET A 341 16.26 -5.42 1.16
N ILE A 342 17.48 -5.78 1.58
CA ILE A 342 17.94 -5.63 2.97
C ILE A 342 19.35 -5.06 2.97
N TYR A 343 19.54 -3.96 3.71
CA TYR A 343 20.82 -3.26 3.85
C TYR A 343 21.19 -3.04 5.30
N ASP A 344 22.46 -3.27 5.65
CA ASP A 344 23.00 -2.93 6.96
C ASP A 344 23.82 -1.64 6.84
N TYR A 345 23.25 -0.51 7.28
CA TYR A 345 23.89 0.81 7.08
C TYR A 345 25.17 1.02 7.93
N LYS A 346 25.36 0.26 9.02
CA LYS A 346 26.62 0.33 9.81
C LYS A 346 27.73 -0.50 9.18
N LYS A 347 27.40 -1.64 8.59
CA LYS A 347 28.38 -2.43 7.83
C LYS A 347 28.63 -1.88 6.43
N GLY A 348 27.65 -1.15 5.86
CA GLY A 348 27.76 -0.57 4.53
C GLY A 348 27.60 -1.56 3.38
N GLU A 349 26.94 -2.70 3.62
CA GLU A 349 26.78 -3.80 2.67
C GLU A 349 25.33 -4.34 2.65
N PRO A 350 24.85 -4.86 1.50
CA PRO A 350 23.55 -5.50 1.42
C PRO A 350 23.59 -6.89 2.08
N ASN A 351 22.63 -7.16 2.98
CA ASN A 351 22.43 -8.49 3.54
C ASN A 351 21.59 -9.38 2.61
N TYR A 352 20.73 -8.76 1.78
CA TYR A 352 19.96 -9.43 0.74
C TYR A 352 19.85 -8.48 -0.47
N PRO A 353 20.67 -8.72 -1.52
CA PRO A 353 20.87 -7.77 -2.61
C PRO A 353 19.80 -7.81 -3.72
N VAL A 354 18.65 -8.41 -3.47
CA VAL A 354 17.53 -8.50 -4.43
C VAL A 354 16.83 -7.15 -4.55
N TYR A 355 16.31 -6.84 -5.75
CA TYR A 355 15.35 -5.75 -5.99
C TYR A 355 14.11 -6.30 -6.70
N ASP A 356 12.95 -6.16 -6.07
CA ASP A 356 11.68 -6.73 -6.55
C ASP A 356 10.71 -5.68 -7.12
N LEU A 357 11.23 -4.66 -7.80
CA LEU A 357 10.45 -3.58 -8.45
C LEU A 357 9.63 -2.73 -7.45
N ASN A 358 10.10 -2.61 -6.25
CA ASN A 358 9.45 -1.87 -5.18
C ASN A 358 9.40 -0.36 -5.48
N PRO A 359 8.23 0.32 -5.36
CA PRO A 359 8.05 1.71 -5.77
C PRO A 359 8.17 2.73 -4.64
N GLU A 360 8.40 2.32 -3.40
CA GLU A 360 8.24 3.15 -2.20
C GLU A 360 9.09 4.43 -2.24
N ILE A 361 10.33 4.33 -2.72
CA ILE A 361 11.21 5.49 -2.87
C ILE A 361 10.66 6.51 -3.89
N MET A 362 10.04 6.01 -4.97
CA MET A 362 9.44 6.85 -6.01
C MET A 362 8.16 7.52 -5.51
N GLU A 363 7.34 6.79 -4.77
CA GLU A 363 6.15 7.32 -4.12
C GLU A 363 6.54 8.46 -3.17
N SER A 364 7.55 8.24 -2.34
CA SER A 364 8.04 9.24 -1.39
C SER A 364 8.54 10.50 -2.08
N ALA A 365 9.35 10.38 -3.12
CA ALA A 365 9.79 11.52 -3.93
C ALA A 365 8.60 12.24 -4.58
N TYR A 366 7.60 11.49 -5.08
CA TYR A 366 6.38 12.08 -5.66
C TYR A 366 5.60 12.91 -4.64
N TYR A 367 5.36 12.40 -3.43
CA TYR A 367 4.64 13.15 -2.39
C TYR A 367 5.39 14.41 -1.97
N ILE A 368 6.71 14.35 -1.77
CA ILE A 368 7.52 15.51 -1.42
C ILE A 368 7.44 16.55 -2.55
N PHE A 369 7.58 16.14 -3.82
CA PHE A 369 7.42 17.04 -4.97
C PHE A 369 6.04 17.71 -4.99
N ARG A 370 4.97 16.94 -4.83
CA ARG A 370 3.60 17.47 -4.89
C ARG A 370 3.30 18.46 -3.77
N ILE A 371 3.87 18.25 -2.59
CA ILE A 371 3.65 19.12 -1.42
C ILE A 371 4.51 20.38 -1.49
N THR A 372 5.76 20.26 -1.96
CA THR A 372 6.75 21.36 -1.91
C THR A 372 6.91 22.12 -3.21
N GLY A 373 6.61 21.53 -4.36
CA GLY A 373 6.93 22.04 -5.69
C GLY A 373 8.43 21.99 -6.03
N ASP A 374 9.26 21.33 -5.21
CA ASP A 374 10.71 21.25 -5.40
C ASP A 374 11.03 20.21 -6.48
N SER A 375 11.51 20.67 -7.63
CA SER A 375 11.81 19.85 -8.80
C SER A 375 12.94 18.83 -8.59
N THR A 376 13.70 18.92 -7.50
CA THR A 376 14.72 17.93 -7.14
C THR A 376 14.09 16.54 -7.06
N TYR A 377 12.94 16.40 -6.41
CA TYR A 377 12.24 15.12 -6.22
C TYR A 377 11.62 14.58 -7.51
N TYR A 378 11.17 15.48 -8.39
CA TYR A 378 10.77 15.08 -9.75
C TYR A 378 11.96 14.53 -10.55
N ASN A 379 13.14 15.14 -10.43
CA ASN A 379 14.35 14.67 -11.12
C ASN A 379 14.87 13.34 -10.55
N MET A 380 14.73 13.11 -9.22
CA MET A 380 14.99 11.79 -8.62
C MET A 380 14.12 10.72 -9.28
N ASN A 381 12.81 10.94 -9.40
CA ASN A 381 11.91 9.99 -10.06
C ASN A 381 12.25 9.74 -11.54
N LYS A 382 12.72 10.76 -12.26
CA LYS A 382 13.24 10.57 -13.62
C LYS A 382 14.45 9.65 -13.66
N GLN A 383 15.36 9.80 -12.70
CA GLN A 383 16.54 8.95 -12.58
C GLN A 383 16.14 7.51 -12.24
N TYR A 384 15.32 7.31 -11.21
CA TYR A 384 14.83 5.97 -10.82
C TYR A 384 14.14 5.25 -11.98
N TRP A 385 13.29 5.94 -12.74
CA TRP A 385 12.67 5.38 -13.93
C TRP A 385 13.68 4.99 -15.00
N SER A 386 14.71 5.81 -15.23
CA SER A 386 15.78 5.50 -16.17
C SER A 386 16.52 4.23 -15.78
N ASP A 387 16.88 4.10 -14.50
CA ASP A 387 17.61 2.95 -13.96
C ASP A 387 16.76 1.67 -14.01
N ILE A 388 15.48 1.75 -13.66
CA ILE A 388 14.54 0.62 -13.80
C ILE A 388 14.45 0.16 -15.26
N LYS A 389 14.39 1.07 -16.22
CA LYS A 389 14.41 0.69 -17.64
C LYS A 389 15.72 0.05 -18.04
N GLU A 390 16.84 0.53 -17.56
CA GLU A 390 18.15 -0.01 -17.88
C GLU A 390 18.33 -1.41 -17.30
N PHE A 391 18.04 -1.60 -16.03
CA PHE A 391 18.41 -2.80 -15.30
C PHE A 391 17.28 -3.84 -15.21
N CYS A 392 16.01 -3.42 -15.16
CA CYS A 392 14.90 -4.35 -14.97
C CYS A 392 14.14 -4.70 -16.26
N ARG A 393 14.15 -3.85 -17.28
CA ARG A 393 13.42 -4.07 -18.53
C ARG A 393 13.97 -5.25 -19.33
N ASN A 394 13.07 -6.09 -19.86
CA ASN A 394 13.40 -7.08 -20.90
C ASN A 394 12.45 -6.97 -22.10
N ASP A 395 12.47 -7.93 -23.03
CA ASP A 395 11.64 -7.92 -24.24
C ASP A 395 10.14 -8.09 -23.95
N VAL A 396 9.79 -8.58 -22.76
CA VAL A 396 8.41 -8.88 -22.35
C VAL A 396 7.84 -7.77 -21.46
N ALA A 397 8.48 -7.51 -20.33
CA ALA A 397 8.00 -6.57 -19.32
C ALA A 397 9.18 -6.03 -18.49
N PHE A 398 8.99 -5.91 -17.20
CA PHE A 398 10.05 -5.66 -16.22
C PHE A 398 10.28 -6.93 -15.39
N THR A 399 11.49 -7.11 -14.90
CA THR A 399 11.91 -8.27 -14.09
C THR A 399 12.46 -7.79 -12.78
N SER A 400 12.31 -8.58 -11.73
CA SER A 400 13.14 -8.46 -10.54
C SER A 400 14.62 -8.62 -10.87
N VAL A 401 15.48 -8.11 -10.00
CA VAL A 401 16.94 -8.27 -10.07
C VAL A 401 17.38 -9.12 -8.88
N GLU A 402 18.07 -10.21 -9.15
CA GLU A 402 18.55 -11.14 -8.12
C GLU A 402 19.66 -10.54 -7.27
N ASN A 403 20.47 -9.67 -7.88
CA ASN A 403 21.57 -9.02 -7.19
C ASN A 403 21.86 -7.64 -7.78
N VAL A 404 21.65 -6.58 -6.99
CA VAL A 404 21.87 -5.18 -7.40
C VAL A 404 23.35 -4.83 -7.66
N GLU A 405 24.31 -5.67 -7.24
CA GLU A 405 25.73 -5.47 -7.54
C GLU A 405 26.13 -6.07 -8.90
N THR A 406 25.42 -7.08 -9.39
CA THR A 406 25.70 -7.75 -10.68
C THR A 406 24.65 -7.49 -11.75
N MET A 407 23.47 -6.96 -11.36
CA MET A 407 22.30 -6.73 -12.23
C MET A 407 21.78 -8.00 -12.90
N GLU A 408 21.98 -9.17 -12.29
CA GLU A 408 21.40 -10.42 -12.77
C GLU A 408 19.87 -10.39 -12.62
N LYS A 409 19.16 -10.67 -13.71
CA LYS A 409 17.69 -10.65 -13.74
C LYS A 409 17.11 -11.95 -13.20
N ARG A 410 16.01 -11.83 -12.47
CA ARG A 410 15.27 -12.92 -11.86
C ARG A 410 13.89 -13.03 -12.51
N ASP A 411 13.47 -14.28 -12.81
CA ASP A 411 12.13 -14.56 -13.33
C ASP A 411 11.10 -14.55 -12.20
N TYR A 412 10.92 -13.39 -11.64
CA TYR A 412 9.94 -13.13 -10.59
C TYR A 412 9.39 -11.73 -10.77
N MET A 413 8.10 -11.60 -10.59
CA MET A 413 7.40 -10.34 -10.48
C MET A 413 6.43 -10.51 -9.32
N PRO A 414 6.59 -9.74 -8.25
CA PRO A 414 5.78 -9.88 -7.05
C PRO A 414 4.31 -9.54 -7.29
#